data_c3a4e57bef42bb54b15699f0f962d02d
#
_entry.id   c3a4e57bef42bb54b15699f0f962d02d
#
_cell.length_a   1.000
_cell.length_b   1.000
_cell.length_c   1.000
_cell.angle_alpha   90.00
_cell.angle_beta   90.00
_cell.angle_gamma   90.00
#
_symmetry.space_group_name_H-M   'P 1'
#
loop_
_entity.id
_entity.type
_entity.pdbx_description
1 polymer ?
#
loop_
_entity_poly.entity_id
_entity_poly.type
_entity_poly.pdbx_seq_one_letter_code
_entity_poly.pdbx_strand_id
1 'polypeptide(L)'
;MKSIFQLIALLCLSIVACMMESCSNKSEKIVLAYVTSHGTTLPDPDIVTHINYAFAHVDSTFSKLKIDNEKRLSEITALKQKAPHLKVLLSVGGWESGRFSEMAANEQYRMAFAKDCQRAIEQFQLDGIDID
;
A
#
# COMPACT_ATOMS: atom_id res chain seq x y z
N MET A 1 2.52 -59.19 3.49
CA MET A 1 3.40 -58.21 4.12
C MET A 1 4.18 -57.34 3.08
N LYS A 2 4.80 -57.92 2.05
CA LYS A 2 5.56 -57.16 1.02
C LYS A 2 4.67 -56.11 0.25
N SER A 3 3.39 -56.43 -0.01
CA SER A 3 2.50 -55.53 -0.75
C SER A 3 2.11 -54.25 0.02
N ILE A 4 1.95 -54.36 1.36
CA ILE A 4 1.60 -53.19 2.20
C ILE A 4 2.78 -52.24 2.35
N PHE A 5 4.00 -52.75 2.46
CA PHE A 5 5.22 -51.93 2.47
C PHE A 5 5.43 -51.17 1.18
N GLN A 6 5.11 -51.79 0.03
CA GLN A 6 5.21 -51.08 -1.27
C GLN A 6 4.15 -50.00 -1.40
N LEU A 7 2.93 -50.19 -0.91
CA LEU A 7 1.89 -49.18 -0.91
C LEU A 7 2.26 -47.98 -0.01
N ILE A 8 2.79 -48.23 1.18
CA ILE A 8 3.24 -47.19 2.11
C ILE A 8 4.41 -46.42 1.52
N ALA A 9 5.38 -47.08 0.89
CA ALA A 9 6.51 -46.42 0.24
C ALA A 9 6.06 -45.52 -0.93
N LEU A 10 5.11 -45.95 -1.76
CA LEU A 10 4.53 -45.15 -2.83
C LEU A 10 3.74 -43.95 -2.30
N LEU A 11 3.00 -44.10 -1.20
CA LEU A 11 2.26 -43.02 -0.55
C LEU A 11 3.20 -41.98 0.06
N CYS A 12 4.29 -42.40 0.71
CA CYS A 12 5.30 -41.50 1.23
C CYS A 12 6.04 -40.74 0.12
N LEU A 13 6.31 -41.38 -1.02
CA LEU A 13 6.98 -40.75 -2.16
C LEU A 13 6.10 -39.67 -2.79
N SER A 14 4.78 -39.87 -2.84
CA SER A 14 3.83 -38.87 -3.38
C SER A 14 3.67 -37.66 -2.43
N ILE A 15 3.75 -37.86 -1.11
CA ILE A 15 3.68 -36.77 -0.13
C ILE A 15 4.95 -35.91 -0.19
N VAL A 16 6.13 -36.53 -0.36
CA VAL A 16 7.39 -35.79 -0.51
C VAL A 16 7.45 -34.99 -1.82
N ALA A 17 6.84 -35.52 -2.89
CA ALA A 17 6.78 -34.80 -4.17
C ALA A 17 5.88 -33.53 -4.09
N CYS A 18 4.78 -33.57 -3.30
CA CYS A 18 3.94 -32.39 -3.05
C CYS A 18 4.61 -31.31 -2.19
N MET A 19 5.65 -31.63 -1.43
CA MET A 19 6.35 -30.66 -0.59
C MET A 19 7.50 -29.94 -1.32
N MET A 20 7.74 -30.24 -2.59
CA MET A 20 8.75 -29.60 -3.43
C MET A 20 8.15 -28.54 -4.37
N GLU A 21 7.00 -27.96 -4.02
CA GLU A 21 6.63 -26.68 -4.60
C GLU A 21 7.64 -25.65 -4.06
N SER A 22 8.75 -25.56 -4.76
CA SER A 22 9.73 -24.51 -4.62
C SER A 22 8.99 -23.18 -4.74
N CYS A 23 8.89 -22.44 -3.64
CA CYS A 23 8.61 -21.03 -3.67
C CYS A 23 9.69 -20.39 -4.57
N SER A 24 9.42 -20.33 -5.86
CA SER A 24 10.13 -19.43 -6.76
C SER A 24 9.80 -18.02 -6.27
N ASN A 25 10.65 -17.48 -5.43
CA ASN A 25 10.62 -16.11 -5.00
C ASN A 25 11.03 -15.25 -6.20
N LYS A 26 10.13 -15.21 -7.19
CA LYS A 26 10.22 -14.23 -8.27
C LYS A 26 10.06 -12.90 -7.57
N SER A 27 11.14 -12.15 -7.39
CA SER A 27 11.06 -10.78 -6.89
C SER A 27 10.12 -10.03 -7.84
N GLU A 28 8.90 -9.82 -7.36
CA GLU A 28 7.91 -9.07 -8.13
C GLU A 28 8.46 -7.66 -8.32
N LYS A 29 8.57 -7.22 -9.55
CA LYS A 29 9.08 -5.87 -9.84
C LYS A 29 8.05 -4.86 -9.31
N ILE A 30 8.53 -3.91 -8.53
CA ILE A 30 7.72 -2.77 -8.07
C ILE A 30 7.72 -1.72 -9.18
N VAL A 31 6.53 -1.36 -9.63
CA VAL A 31 6.28 -0.22 -10.53
C VAL A 31 5.42 0.77 -9.78
N LEU A 32 6.05 1.85 -9.29
CA LEU A 32 5.40 2.89 -8.50
C LEU A 32 5.17 4.13 -9.36
N ALA A 33 3.94 4.66 -9.33
CA ALA A 33 3.55 5.88 -10.01
C ALA A 33 3.04 6.92 -9.03
N TYR A 34 3.48 8.18 -9.17
CA TYR A 34 2.84 9.32 -8.52
C TYR A 34 1.65 9.79 -9.35
N VAL A 35 0.51 9.95 -8.70
CA VAL A 35 -0.74 10.42 -9.32
C VAL A 35 -1.21 11.67 -8.62
N THR A 36 -1.24 12.79 -9.34
CA THR A 36 -1.56 14.08 -8.75
C THR A 36 -3.07 14.29 -8.57
N SER A 37 -3.45 15.09 -7.59
CA SER A 37 -4.82 15.50 -7.28
C SER A 37 -5.52 16.26 -8.42
N HIS A 38 -4.76 16.84 -9.33
CA HIS A 38 -5.26 17.62 -10.48
C HIS A 38 -5.37 16.80 -11.77
N GLY A 39 -4.80 15.59 -11.79
CA GLY A 39 -4.85 14.72 -12.95
C GLY A 39 -6.27 14.26 -13.27
N THR A 40 -6.61 14.13 -14.54
CA THR A 40 -7.92 13.65 -15.00
C THR A 40 -7.89 12.18 -15.43
N THR A 41 -6.70 11.66 -15.74
CA THR A 41 -6.52 10.29 -16.22
C THR A 41 -6.28 9.35 -15.03
N LEU A 42 -6.94 8.20 -15.04
CA LEU A 42 -6.64 7.10 -14.12
C LEU A 42 -5.45 6.30 -14.65
N PRO A 43 -4.49 5.91 -13.80
CA PRO A 43 -3.42 5.00 -14.21
C PRO A 43 -4.01 3.62 -14.54
N ASP A 44 -3.33 2.91 -15.45
CA ASP A 44 -3.67 1.53 -15.76
C ASP A 44 -3.19 0.62 -14.61
N PRO A 45 -4.11 0.00 -13.86
CA PRO A 45 -3.76 -0.82 -12.72
C PRO A 45 -3.06 -2.14 -13.09
N ASP A 46 -3.08 -2.54 -14.37
CA ASP A 46 -2.36 -3.74 -14.84
C ASP A 46 -0.87 -3.47 -15.08
N ILE A 47 -0.48 -2.18 -15.16
CA ILE A 47 0.91 -1.77 -15.38
C ILE A 47 1.60 -1.42 -14.07
N VAL A 48 0.89 -0.75 -13.14
CA VAL A 48 1.45 -0.27 -11.88
C VAL A 48 1.15 -1.22 -10.73
N THR A 49 2.11 -1.38 -9.81
CA THR A 49 1.92 -2.15 -8.58
C THR A 49 1.62 -1.25 -7.39
N HIS A 50 2.10 0.00 -7.42
CA HIS A 50 1.93 0.99 -6.36
C HIS A 50 1.56 2.35 -6.94
N ILE A 51 0.67 3.04 -6.26
CA ILE A 51 0.31 4.43 -6.54
C ILE A 51 0.56 5.26 -5.29
N ASN A 52 1.38 6.31 -5.40
CA ASN A 52 1.47 7.38 -4.42
C ASN A 52 0.55 8.52 -4.87
N TYR A 53 -0.55 8.71 -4.15
CA TYR A 53 -1.47 9.82 -4.43
C TYR A 53 -0.89 11.13 -3.90
N ALA A 54 -0.70 12.09 -4.77
CA ALA A 54 -0.02 13.35 -4.47
C ALA A 54 -1.01 14.53 -4.59
N PHE A 55 -1.31 15.28 -3.51
CA PHE A 55 -0.68 15.18 -2.20
C PHE A 55 -1.70 15.35 -1.07
N ALA A 56 -1.25 15.06 0.14
CA ALA A 56 -1.77 15.64 1.35
C ALA A 56 -0.69 16.51 2.01
N HIS A 57 -1.07 17.37 2.94
CA HIS A 57 -0.17 18.28 3.63
C HIS A 57 -0.44 18.25 5.13
N VAL A 58 0.55 18.61 5.93
CA VAL A 58 0.34 18.93 7.34
C VAL A 58 -0.52 20.20 7.43
N ASP A 59 -1.62 20.16 8.13
CA ASP A 59 -2.54 21.29 8.24
C ASP A 59 -1.98 22.44 9.11
N SER A 60 -2.72 23.53 9.22
CA SER A 60 -2.30 24.71 10.00
C SER A 60 -2.26 24.48 11.51
N THR A 61 -2.83 23.38 12.00
CA THR A 61 -2.78 22.98 13.42
C THR A 61 -1.60 22.07 13.73
N PHE A 62 -0.77 21.71 12.73
CA PHE A 62 0.37 20.79 12.81
C PHE A 62 0.01 19.37 13.27
N SER A 63 -1.28 19.01 13.26
CA SER A 63 -1.76 17.80 13.89
C SER A 63 -2.67 16.94 12.99
N LYS A 64 -3.00 17.42 11.79
CA LYS A 64 -3.91 16.72 10.87
C LYS A 64 -3.41 16.74 9.44
N LEU A 65 -3.98 15.87 8.64
CA LEU A 65 -3.82 15.85 7.20
C LEU A 65 -4.83 16.79 6.54
N LYS A 66 -4.35 17.58 5.58
CA LYS A 66 -5.18 18.24 4.59
C LYS A 66 -4.96 17.51 3.27
N ILE A 67 -5.94 16.73 2.84
CA ILE A 67 -5.85 15.94 1.60
C ILE A 67 -6.37 16.79 0.44
N ASP A 68 -5.60 16.85 -0.62
CA ASP A 68 -6.02 17.52 -1.84
C ASP A 68 -6.95 16.59 -2.64
N ASN A 69 -8.17 17.05 -2.91
CA ASN A 69 -9.16 16.37 -3.73
C ASN A 69 -9.47 14.92 -3.26
N GLU A 70 -10.12 14.79 -2.10
CA GLU A 70 -10.51 13.48 -1.51
C GLU A 70 -11.39 12.64 -2.47
N LYS A 71 -12.19 13.28 -3.32
CA LYS A 71 -12.98 12.57 -4.33
C LYS A 71 -12.07 11.83 -5.30
N ARG A 72 -11.00 12.49 -5.77
CA ARG A 72 -10.02 11.88 -6.67
C ARG A 72 -9.26 10.74 -5.99
N LEU A 73 -8.89 10.93 -4.72
CA LEU A 73 -8.29 9.85 -3.93
C LEU A 73 -9.20 8.61 -3.87
N SER A 74 -10.50 8.81 -3.63
CA SER A 74 -11.48 7.72 -3.62
C SER A 74 -11.61 7.03 -4.98
N GLU A 75 -11.52 7.76 -6.09
CA GLU A 75 -11.51 7.18 -7.44
C GLU A 75 -10.26 6.31 -7.68
N ILE A 76 -9.10 6.75 -7.19
CA ILE A 76 -7.84 6.00 -7.29
C ILE A 76 -7.90 4.72 -6.43
N THR A 77 -8.35 4.80 -5.19
CA THR A 77 -8.46 3.61 -4.33
C THR A 77 -9.49 2.60 -4.83
N ALA A 78 -10.55 3.06 -5.53
CA ALA A 78 -11.53 2.19 -6.15
C ALA A 78 -10.94 1.28 -7.25
N LEU A 79 -9.77 1.61 -7.83
CA LEU A 79 -9.08 0.74 -8.77
C LEU A 79 -8.70 -0.62 -8.16
N LYS A 80 -8.51 -0.69 -6.85
CA LYS A 80 -8.23 -1.93 -6.11
C LYS A 80 -9.34 -2.97 -6.25
N GLN A 81 -10.58 -2.56 -6.56
CA GLN A 81 -11.68 -3.50 -6.82
C GLN A 81 -11.46 -4.33 -8.09
N LYS A 82 -10.77 -3.76 -9.08
CA LYS A 82 -10.42 -4.43 -10.34
C LYS A 82 -9.03 -5.07 -10.30
N ALA A 83 -8.13 -4.49 -9.53
CA ALA A 83 -6.74 -4.92 -9.38
C ALA A 83 -6.39 -5.10 -7.88
N PRO A 84 -6.73 -6.25 -7.26
CA PRO A 84 -6.50 -6.47 -5.82
C PRO A 84 -5.01 -6.44 -5.40
N HIS A 85 -4.09 -6.60 -6.34
CA HIS A 85 -2.64 -6.50 -6.10
C HIS A 85 -2.17 -5.05 -5.91
N LEU A 86 -2.95 -4.07 -6.41
CA LEU A 86 -2.57 -2.66 -6.39
C LEU A 86 -2.50 -2.13 -4.96
N LYS A 87 -1.40 -1.44 -4.64
CA LYS A 87 -1.20 -0.71 -3.39
C LYS A 87 -1.36 0.78 -3.63
N VAL A 88 -2.13 1.44 -2.79
CA VAL A 88 -2.35 2.89 -2.87
C VAL A 88 -1.91 3.53 -1.56
N LEU A 89 -0.93 4.43 -1.65
CA LEU A 89 -0.42 5.21 -0.53
C LEU A 89 -0.80 6.67 -0.71
N LEU A 90 -0.99 7.38 0.41
CA LEU A 90 -1.16 8.82 0.42
C LEU A 90 0.20 9.46 0.64
N SER A 91 0.69 10.21 -0.34
CA SER A 91 1.92 10.98 -0.23
C SER A 91 1.64 12.30 0.49
N VAL A 92 2.36 12.52 1.58
CA VAL A 92 2.27 13.73 2.41
C VAL A 92 3.52 14.55 2.21
N GLY A 93 3.35 15.76 1.72
CA GLY A 93 4.48 16.64 1.40
C GLY A 93 4.34 17.30 0.05
N GLY A 94 5.39 17.21 -0.76
CA GLY A 94 5.50 17.85 -2.05
C GLY A 94 6.26 19.18 -1.99
N TRP A 95 6.53 19.74 -3.16
CA TRP A 95 7.28 20.99 -3.29
C TRP A 95 6.65 22.11 -2.47
N GLU A 96 7.47 22.79 -1.68
CA GLU A 96 7.06 23.89 -0.76
C GLU A 96 6.05 23.48 0.34
N SER A 97 5.83 22.20 0.57
CA SER A 97 5.02 21.71 1.69
C SER A 97 5.76 21.95 3.00
N GLY A 98 5.31 22.89 3.78
CA GLY A 98 5.89 23.20 5.11
C GLY A 98 5.25 22.41 6.26
N ARG A 99 5.55 22.86 7.50
CA ARG A 99 4.94 22.42 8.76
C ARG A 99 5.40 21.08 9.30
N PHE A 100 6.27 20.35 8.60
CA PHE A 100 6.84 19.11 9.12
C PHE A 100 7.71 19.35 10.35
N SER A 101 8.51 20.41 10.37
CA SER A 101 9.39 20.74 11.50
C SER A 101 8.58 21.01 12.75
N GLU A 102 7.51 21.80 12.65
CA GLU A 102 6.64 22.13 13.78
C GLU A 102 5.89 20.88 14.28
N MET A 103 5.35 20.08 13.36
CA MET A 103 4.69 18.82 13.67
C MET A 103 5.67 17.87 14.35
N ALA A 104 6.88 17.71 13.82
CA ALA A 104 7.86 16.76 14.31
C ALA A 104 8.49 17.18 15.64
N ALA A 105 8.66 18.46 15.90
CA ALA A 105 9.27 18.98 17.12
C ALA A 105 8.39 18.77 18.37
N ASN A 106 7.09 18.63 18.24
CA ASN A 106 6.14 18.52 19.34
C ASN A 106 5.55 17.10 19.43
N GLU A 107 5.67 16.45 20.58
CA GLU A 107 5.17 15.09 20.80
C GLU A 107 3.65 14.99 20.61
N GLN A 108 2.88 15.95 21.10
CA GLN A 108 1.42 15.95 20.96
C GLN A 108 1.00 16.07 19.48
N TYR A 109 1.71 16.91 18.72
CA TYR A 109 1.44 17.03 17.29
C TYR A 109 1.79 15.75 16.54
N ARG A 110 2.95 15.14 16.81
CA ARG A 110 3.32 13.85 16.21
C ARG A 110 2.27 12.77 16.44
N MET A 111 1.83 12.64 17.71
CA MET A 111 0.82 11.64 18.07
C MET A 111 -0.54 11.91 17.40
N ALA A 112 -0.96 13.17 17.38
CA ALA A 112 -2.21 13.55 16.74
C ALA A 112 -2.16 13.36 15.21
N PHE A 113 -1.04 13.75 14.58
CA PHE A 113 -0.81 13.55 13.16
C PHE A 113 -0.80 12.06 12.78
N ALA A 114 -0.09 11.21 13.54
CA ALA A 114 -0.07 9.77 13.32
C ALA A 114 -1.47 9.15 13.41
N LYS A 115 -2.27 9.59 14.39
CA LYS A 115 -3.68 9.16 14.53
C LYS A 115 -4.54 9.62 13.35
N ASP A 116 -4.31 10.81 12.83
CA ASP A 116 -5.05 11.30 11.65
C ASP A 116 -4.61 10.58 10.37
N CYS A 117 -3.33 10.20 10.25
CA CYS A 117 -2.86 9.29 9.20
C CYS A 117 -3.57 7.93 9.24
N GLN A 118 -3.70 7.34 10.43
CA GLN A 118 -4.44 6.09 10.60
C GLN A 118 -5.92 6.26 10.19
N ARG A 119 -6.58 7.34 10.59
CA ARG A 119 -7.94 7.66 10.17
C ARG A 119 -8.06 7.73 8.64
N ALA A 120 -7.12 8.39 7.96
CA ALA A 120 -7.12 8.50 6.51
C ALA A 120 -6.93 7.11 5.84
N ILE A 121 -6.03 6.27 6.36
CA ILE A 121 -5.83 4.90 5.87
C ILE A 121 -7.14 4.11 5.94
N GLU A 122 -7.83 4.15 7.06
CA GLU A 122 -9.10 3.45 7.27
C GLU A 122 -10.22 4.01 6.38
N GLN A 123 -10.37 5.34 6.36
CA GLN A 123 -11.42 6.03 5.60
C GLN A 123 -11.33 5.80 4.10
N PHE A 124 -10.12 5.87 3.54
CA PHE A 124 -9.88 5.76 2.10
C PHE A 124 -9.36 4.39 1.67
N GLN A 125 -9.28 3.42 2.58
CA GLN A 125 -8.77 2.06 2.31
C GLN A 125 -7.37 2.08 1.69
N LEU A 126 -6.48 2.93 2.23
CA LEU A 126 -5.10 3.04 1.79
C LEU A 126 -4.26 1.87 2.30
N ASP A 127 -3.12 1.63 1.66
CA ASP A 127 -2.13 0.64 2.09
C ASP A 127 -1.01 1.26 2.94
N GLY A 128 -0.96 2.58 3.03
CA GLY A 128 0.01 3.30 3.85
C GLY A 128 0.10 4.78 3.55
N ILE A 129 1.12 5.39 4.16
CA ILE A 129 1.49 6.79 3.98
C ILE A 129 2.91 6.82 3.40
N ASP A 130 3.12 7.69 2.45
CA ASP A 130 4.41 8.10 1.92
C ASP A 130 4.75 9.50 2.45
N ILE A 131 5.99 9.76 2.82
CA ILE A 131 6.45 11.08 3.28
C ILE A 131 7.44 11.61 2.24
N ASP A 132 7.07 12.72 1.62
CA ASP A 132 7.83 13.37 0.54
C ASP A 132 8.48 14.69 1.00
#